data_78fccd9d5eac53d975897d51cebf36ea
#
_entry.id   78fccd9d5eac53d975897d51cebf36ea
#
_cell.length_a   1.000
_cell.length_b   1.000
_cell.length_c   1.000
_cell.angle_alpha   90.00
_cell.angle_beta   90.00
_cell.angle_gamma   90.00
#
_symmetry.space_group_name_H-M   'P 1'
#
loop_
_entity.id
_entity.type
_entity.pdbx_description
1 polymer ?
#
loop_
_entity_poly.entity_id
_entity_poly.type
_entity_poly.pdbx_seq_one_letter_code
_entity_poly.pdbx_strand_id
1 'polypeptide(L)'
;MTIHLSSPLMRGILSALLCTSLSGCGDLYRYLSSGEVGWAIKQEVRNRQEAEISLATLTSFRWDELIVFGSYTPRDEICRRLQLDEPACTAANLPEPLNDGLSLLVFRQNRKIVHREIHLGYHGEFRVDDRISFTPQNAVFFVEPHGMLSHGERHLILKWRPPTSPNTSLSSH
;
A
#
# COMPACT_ATOMS: atom_id res chain seq x y z
N MET A 1 44.96 -24.58 -32.38
CA MET A 1 45.46 -24.27 -31.03
C MET A 1 44.27 -24.32 -30.09
N THR A 2 44.04 -25.51 -29.50
CA THR A 2 42.83 -25.84 -28.74
C THR A 2 43.16 -25.74 -27.26
N ILE A 3 42.57 -24.76 -26.55
CA ILE A 3 42.81 -24.59 -25.13
C ILE A 3 41.79 -25.45 -24.37
N HIS A 4 42.23 -26.58 -23.82
CA HIS A 4 41.47 -27.39 -22.87
C HIS A 4 41.56 -26.75 -21.49
N LEU A 5 40.51 -26.04 -21.08
CA LEU A 5 40.31 -25.62 -19.67
C LEU A 5 39.47 -26.69 -18.96
N SER A 6 40.15 -27.66 -18.39
CA SER A 6 39.56 -28.65 -17.48
C SER A 6 40.10 -28.43 -16.06
N SER A 7 39.48 -27.53 -15.32
CA SER A 7 39.72 -27.42 -13.90
C SER A 7 38.38 -27.56 -13.14
N PRO A 8 38.23 -28.58 -12.29
CA PRO A 8 37.00 -28.82 -11.52
C PRO A 8 36.70 -27.69 -10.49
N LEU A 9 37.70 -26.89 -10.13
CA LEU A 9 37.56 -25.73 -9.22
C LEU A 9 36.75 -24.59 -9.85
N MET A 10 36.76 -24.38 -11.15
CA MET A 10 35.99 -23.31 -11.79
C MET A 10 34.50 -23.63 -11.92
N ARG A 11 34.13 -24.91 -11.94
CA ARG A 11 32.70 -25.29 -11.96
C ARG A 11 32.02 -25.10 -10.62
N GLY A 12 32.73 -25.22 -9.51
CA GLY A 12 32.19 -24.98 -8.16
C GLY A 12 31.89 -23.53 -7.88
N ILE A 13 32.72 -22.61 -8.36
CA ILE A 13 32.53 -21.15 -8.14
C ILE A 13 31.36 -20.61 -8.94
N LEU A 14 31.13 -21.10 -10.17
CA LEU A 14 30.01 -20.66 -11.00
C LEU A 14 28.64 -21.12 -10.46
N SER A 15 28.57 -22.33 -9.83
CA SER A 15 27.35 -22.81 -9.17
C SER A 15 27.04 -22.05 -7.87
N ALA A 16 28.06 -21.65 -7.11
CA ALA A 16 27.86 -20.91 -5.86
C ALA A 16 27.39 -19.47 -6.11
N LEU A 17 27.80 -18.82 -7.21
CA LEU A 17 27.33 -17.48 -7.56
C LEU A 17 25.86 -17.47 -8.07
N LEU A 18 25.37 -18.59 -8.62
CA LEU A 18 23.98 -18.66 -9.09
C LEU A 18 22.96 -18.84 -7.95
N CYS A 19 23.38 -19.40 -6.81
CA CYS A 19 22.47 -19.64 -5.67
C CYS A 19 22.23 -18.40 -4.80
N THR A 20 23.09 -17.40 -4.84
CA THR A 20 22.93 -16.19 -4.01
C THR A 20 21.98 -15.15 -4.60
N SER A 21 21.57 -15.29 -5.86
CA SER A 21 20.65 -14.35 -6.54
C SER A 21 19.16 -14.68 -6.37
N LEU A 22 18.79 -15.81 -5.76
CA LEU A 22 17.39 -16.25 -5.66
C LEU A 22 16.65 -15.72 -4.42
N SER A 23 17.36 -15.17 -3.45
CA SER A 23 16.72 -14.64 -2.23
C SER A 23 16.03 -13.30 -2.42
N GLY A 24 16.36 -12.56 -3.48
CA GLY A 24 15.80 -11.24 -3.76
C GLY A 24 14.50 -11.21 -4.58
N CYS A 25 14.11 -12.34 -5.20
CA CYS A 25 12.93 -12.35 -6.09
C CYS A 25 11.61 -12.19 -5.34
N GLY A 26 11.52 -12.64 -4.09
CA GLY A 26 10.29 -12.53 -3.29
C GLY A 26 9.97 -11.10 -2.90
N ASP A 27 10.98 -10.32 -2.53
CA ASP A 27 10.78 -8.92 -2.12
C ASP A 27 10.52 -8.01 -3.33
N LEU A 28 11.15 -8.28 -4.47
CA LEU A 28 10.88 -7.56 -5.70
C LEU A 28 9.44 -7.81 -6.21
N TYR A 29 8.95 -9.04 -6.12
CA TYR A 29 7.56 -9.36 -6.47
C TYR A 29 6.57 -8.65 -5.55
N ARG A 30 6.83 -8.63 -4.24
CA ARG A 30 5.98 -7.91 -3.27
C ARG A 30 6.02 -6.39 -3.47
N TYR A 31 7.17 -5.83 -3.82
CA TYR A 31 7.28 -4.42 -4.18
C TYR A 31 6.46 -4.08 -5.42
N LEU A 32 6.60 -4.88 -6.48
CA LEU A 32 5.86 -4.67 -7.73
C LEU A 32 4.35 -4.89 -7.59
N SER A 33 3.92 -5.72 -6.63
CA SER A 33 2.50 -6.00 -6.39
C SER A 33 1.81 -5.00 -5.47
N SER A 34 2.54 -4.32 -4.58
CA SER A 34 1.95 -3.37 -3.63
C SER A 34 2.12 -1.89 -4.00
N GLY A 35 2.82 -1.59 -5.09
CA GLY A 35 3.11 -0.22 -5.49
C GLY A 35 4.05 0.55 -4.53
N GLU A 36 4.34 1.82 -4.88
CA GLU A 36 5.32 2.63 -4.15
C GLU A 36 4.82 3.08 -2.78
N VAL A 37 3.53 3.42 -2.67
CA VAL A 37 2.95 3.90 -1.41
C VAL A 37 2.84 2.76 -0.41
N GLY A 38 2.36 1.58 -0.84
CA GLY A 38 2.28 0.40 0.01
C GLY A 38 3.65 -0.06 0.51
N TRP A 39 4.68 0.08 -0.31
CA TRP A 39 6.05 -0.18 0.12
C TRP A 39 6.55 0.84 1.14
N ALA A 40 6.29 2.14 0.93
CA ALA A 40 6.62 3.19 1.89
C ALA A 40 5.90 2.95 3.24
N ILE A 41 4.60 2.60 3.22
CA ILE A 41 3.86 2.21 4.43
C ILE A 41 4.56 1.06 5.15
N LYS A 42 4.95 -0.01 4.43
CA LYS A 42 5.68 -1.15 5.01
C LYS A 42 6.95 -0.69 5.72
N GLN A 43 7.72 0.21 5.12
CA GLN A 43 8.97 0.71 5.73
C GLN A 43 8.69 1.41 7.07
N GLU A 44 7.68 2.27 7.16
CA GLU A 44 7.35 2.95 8.40
C GLU A 44 6.79 1.99 9.45
N VAL A 45 5.80 1.19 9.07
CA VAL A 45 4.99 0.39 10.00
C VAL A 45 5.76 -0.84 10.49
N ARG A 46 6.47 -1.55 9.60
CA ARG A 46 7.13 -2.80 9.96
C ARG A 46 8.61 -2.66 10.29
N ASN A 47 9.33 -1.85 9.53
CA ASN A 47 10.77 -1.74 9.70
C ASN A 47 11.13 -0.70 10.75
N ARG A 48 10.45 0.46 10.75
CA ARG A 48 10.66 1.52 11.75
C ARG A 48 9.74 1.39 12.96
N GLN A 49 8.67 0.60 12.85
CA GLN A 49 7.67 0.39 13.90
C GLN A 49 7.01 1.69 14.39
N GLU A 50 6.78 2.60 13.46
CA GLU A 50 6.09 3.85 13.78
C GLU A 50 4.66 3.57 14.27
N ALA A 51 4.26 4.28 15.32
CA ALA A 51 2.91 4.17 15.89
C ALA A 51 1.88 5.01 15.10
N GLU A 52 2.33 5.92 14.27
CA GLU A 52 1.53 6.82 13.46
C GLU A 52 2.22 7.08 12.12
N ILE A 53 1.46 7.08 11.05
CA ILE A 53 1.95 7.40 9.71
C ILE A 53 1.09 8.48 9.06
N SER A 54 1.70 9.38 8.31
CA SER A 54 1.02 10.35 7.45
C SER A 54 1.27 10.02 5.99
N LEU A 55 0.21 9.74 5.23
CA LEU A 55 0.38 9.41 3.81
C LEU A 55 0.89 10.59 2.98
N ALA A 56 0.70 11.83 3.46
CA ALA A 56 1.27 13.00 2.80
C ALA A 56 2.80 12.98 2.76
N THR A 57 3.45 12.38 3.76
CA THR A 57 4.92 12.26 3.81
C THR A 57 5.46 11.03 3.09
N LEU A 58 4.59 10.08 2.76
CA LEU A 58 4.96 8.81 2.13
C LEU A 58 4.75 8.81 0.60
N THR A 59 4.15 9.87 0.05
CA THR A 59 3.90 9.99 -1.38
C THR A 59 4.90 10.92 -2.05
N SER A 60 5.37 10.55 -3.24
CA SER A 60 6.30 11.35 -4.05
C SER A 60 5.59 12.32 -5.00
N PHE A 61 4.27 12.23 -5.11
CA PHE A 61 3.42 13.00 -6.03
C PHE A 61 2.45 13.91 -5.26
N ARG A 62 1.92 14.93 -5.93
CA ARG A 62 0.91 15.84 -5.37
C ARG A 62 -0.48 15.24 -5.53
N TRP A 63 -1.28 15.35 -4.49
CA TRP A 63 -2.68 14.95 -4.46
C TRP A 63 -3.48 15.83 -3.50
N ASP A 64 -4.77 15.86 -3.64
CA ASP A 64 -5.71 16.58 -2.77
C ASP A 64 -6.78 15.66 -2.17
N GLU A 65 -6.94 14.45 -2.71
CA GLU A 65 -7.89 13.48 -2.21
C GLU A 65 -7.34 12.05 -2.36
N LEU A 66 -7.50 11.27 -1.30
CA LEU A 66 -7.30 9.81 -1.28
C LEU A 66 -8.63 9.14 -0.96
N ILE A 67 -8.98 8.13 -1.74
CA ILE A 67 -10.11 7.22 -1.45
C ILE A 67 -9.52 5.82 -1.31
N VAL A 68 -9.90 5.15 -0.21
CA VAL A 68 -9.52 3.76 0.07
C VAL A 68 -10.73 2.88 -0.21
N PHE A 69 -10.56 1.89 -1.06
CA PHE A 69 -11.57 0.87 -1.33
C PHE A 69 -11.12 -0.44 -0.68
N GLY A 70 -11.97 -1.02 0.12
CA GLY A 70 -11.70 -2.29 0.81
C GLY A 70 -11.74 -3.49 -0.12
N SER A 71 -11.39 -4.65 0.45
CA SER A 71 -11.47 -5.95 -0.24
C SER A 71 -12.85 -6.17 -0.87
N TYR A 72 -12.85 -6.76 -2.06
CA TYR A 72 -14.06 -7.11 -2.81
C TYR A 72 -14.95 -5.93 -3.23
N THR A 73 -14.49 -4.69 -3.17
CA THR A 73 -15.24 -3.56 -3.72
C THR A 73 -15.34 -3.72 -5.24
N PRO A 74 -16.55 -3.86 -5.81
CA PRO A 74 -16.71 -4.08 -7.23
C PRO A 74 -16.44 -2.80 -8.04
N ARG A 75 -16.08 -2.98 -9.29
CA ARG A 75 -15.66 -1.89 -10.18
C ARG A 75 -16.70 -0.79 -10.36
N ASP A 76 -17.95 -1.16 -10.51
CA ASP A 76 -19.05 -0.22 -10.66
C ASP A 76 -19.19 0.70 -9.43
N GLU A 77 -19.02 0.13 -8.23
CA GLU A 77 -18.99 0.89 -6.99
C GLU A 77 -17.77 1.83 -6.92
N ILE A 78 -16.58 1.34 -7.31
CA ILE A 78 -15.37 2.16 -7.39
C ILE A 78 -15.61 3.35 -8.33
N CYS A 79 -16.09 3.10 -9.54
CA CYS A 79 -16.33 4.14 -10.53
C CYS A 79 -17.44 5.14 -10.10
N ARG A 80 -18.51 4.62 -9.48
CA ARG A 80 -19.59 5.44 -8.93
C ARG A 80 -19.06 6.42 -7.86
N ARG A 81 -18.25 5.94 -6.93
CA ARG A 81 -17.66 6.78 -5.88
C ARG A 81 -16.65 7.78 -6.41
N LEU A 82 -15.91 7.42 -7.44
CA LEU A 82 -15.00 8.32 -8.14
C LEU A 82 -15.72 9.30 -9.05
N GLN A 83 -17.05 9.17 -9.22
CA GLN A 83 -17.89 9.96 -10.11
C GLN A 83 -17.40 9.91 -11.57
N LEU A 84 -16.97 8.71 -12.00
CA LEU A 84 -16.58 8.43 -13.37
C LEU A 84 -17.78 7.91 -14.16
N ASP A 85 -18.00 8.43 -15.35
CA ASP A 85 -18.90 7.83 -16.32
C ASP A 85 -18.29 6.56 -16.92
N GLU A 86 -19.08 5.76 -17.66
CA GLU A 86 -18.63 4.48 -18.21
C GLU A 86 -17.37 4.58 -19.09
N PRO A 87 -17.25 5.54 -20.01
CA PRO A 87 -16.03 5.72 -20.78
C PRO A 87 -14.80 6.04 -19.92
N ALA A 88 -14.95 6.94 -18.94
CA ALA A 88 -13.87 7.31 -18.04
C ALA A 88 -13.49 6.17 -17.08
N CYS A 89 -14.48 5.42 -16.60
CA CYS A 89 -14.26 4.24 -15.77
C CYS A 89 -13.46 3.16 -16.50
N THR A 90 -13.82 2.90 -17.75
CA THR A 90 -13.09 1.95 -18.60
C THR A 90 -11.67 2.44 -18.90
N ALA A 91 -11.52 3.71 -19.25
CA ALA A 91 -10.21 4.32 -19.55
C ALA A 91 -9.29 4.37 -18.30
N ALA A 92 -9.85 4.53 -17.10
CA ALA A 92 -9.09 4.56 -15.85
C ALA A 92 -8.42 3.22 -15.53
N ASN A 93 -8.92 2.11 -16.08
CA ASN A 93 -8.37 0.75 -15.89
C ASN A 93 -8.00 0.46 -14.43
N LEU A 94 -8.97 0.67 -13.53
CA LEU A 94 -8.76 0.51 -12.10
C LEU A 94 -8.69 -0.98 -11.73
N PRO A 95 -7.67 -1.41 -10.97
CA PRO A 95 -7.63 -2.76 -10.45
C PRO A 95 -8.71 -2.96 -9.38
N GLU A 96 -9.24 -4.18 -9.28
CA GLU A 96 -10.19 -4.53 -8.23
C GLU A 96 -9.48 -5.27 -7.09
N PRO A 97 -9.75 -4.93 -5.82
CA PRO A 97 -9.18 -5.62 -4.66
C PRO A 97 -9.93 -6.94 -4.41
N LEU A 98 -9.68 -7.96 -5.24
CA LEU A 98 -10.46 -9.21 -5.31
C LEU A 98 -10.21 -10.21 -4.17
N ASN A 99 -9.25 -9.96 -3.28
CA ASN A 99 -8.91 -10.88 -2.19
C ASN A 99 -8.96 -10.18 -0.83
N ASP A 100 -9.11 -10.99 0.23
CA ASP A 100 -8.96 -10.52 1.61
C ASP A 100 -7.60 -9.85 1.82
N GLY A 101 -7.61 -8.80 2.61
CA GLY A 101 -6.40 -8.04 2.93
C GLY A 101 -5.84 -7.21 1.77
N LEU A 102 -6.59 -7.04 0.68
CA LEU A 102 -6.27 -6.08 -0.37
C LEU A 102 -7.12 -4.82 -0.22
N SER A 103 -6.53 -3.69 -0.49
CA SER A 103 -7.25 -2.42 -0.65
C SER A 103 -6.79 -1.73 -1.93
N LEU A 104 -7.69 -1.03 -2.61
CA LEU A 104 -7.31 -0.15 -3.70
C LEU A 104 -7.18 1.27 -3.14
N LEU A 105 -5.99 1.85 -3.29
CA LEU A 105 -5.72 3.26 -3.00
C LEU A 105 -5.86 4.06 -4.29
N VAL A 106 -6.71 5.08 -4.30
CA VAL A 106 -6.86 5.99 -5.43
C VAL A 106 -6.59 7.41 -4.97
N PHE A 107 -5.51 8.00 -5.48
CA PHE A 107 -5.15 9.39 -5.23
C PHE A 107 -5.61 10.25 -6.39
N ARG A 108 -6.23 11.37 -6.07
CA ARG A 108 -6.69 12.35 -7.05
C ARG A 108 -6.07 13.71 -6.79
N GLN A 109 -5.94 14.49 -7.84
CA GLN A 109 -5.64 15.92 -7.80
C GLN A 109 -6.59 16.66 -8.74
N ASN A 110 -7.33 17.62 -8.21
CA ASN A 110 -8.38 18.31 -8.95
C ASN A 110 -9.36 17.33 -9.64
N ARG A 111 -9.80 16.30 -8.91
CA ARG A 111 -10.69 15.22 -9.35
C ARG A 111 -10.10 14.28 -10.43
N LYS A 112 -8.86 14.46 -10.85
CA LYS A 112 -8.17 13.57 -11.80
C LYS A 112 -7.34 12.55 -11.02
N ILE A 113 -7.41 11.29 -11.41
CA ILE A 113 -6.58 10.22 -10.83
C ILE A 113 -5.12 10.50 -11.20
N VAL A 114 -4.28 10.68 -10.19
CA VAL A 114 -2.84 10.90 -10.34
C VAL A 114 -2.03 9.67 -9.97
N HIS A 115 -2.57 8.83 -9.09
CA HIS A 115 -1.96 7.56 -8.71
C HIS A 115 -3.03 6.56 -8.29
N ARG A 116 -2.79 5.28 -8.54
CA ARG A 116 -3.60 4.16 -8.06
C ARG A 116 -2.76 2.93 -7.86
N GLU A 117 -3.01 2.20 -6.80
CA GLU A 117 -2.31 0.94 -6.54
C GLU A 117 -3.12 0.00 -5.66
N ILE A 118 -2.86 -1.29 -5.78
CA ILE A 118 -3.32 -2.29 -4.82
C ILE A 118 -2.36 -2.27 -3.63
N HIS A 119 -2.91 -2.03 -2.46
CA HIS A 119 -2.21 -2.10 -1.19
C HIS A 119 -2.41 -3.47 -0.55
N LEU A 120 -1.34 -4.06 -0.06
CA LEU A 120 -1.38 -5.33 0.67
C LEU A 120 -1.59 -5.07 2.16
N GLY A 121 -2.65 -5.58 2.75
CA GLY A 121 -2.93 -5.49 4.18
C GLY A 121 -1.82 -6.05 5.07
N TYR A 122 -0.98 -6.93 4.53
CA TYR A 122 0.26 -7.35 5.16
C TYR A 122 1.20 -6.18 5.51
N HIS A 123 1.19 -5.09 4.75
CA HIS A 123 1.96 -3.87 5.04
C HIS A 123 1.33 -2.98 6.11
N GLY A 124 0.11 -3.28 6.51
CA GLY A 124 -0.77 -2.56 7.42
C GLY A 124 -2.16 -2.48 6.80
N GLU A 125 -3.15 -3.14 7.40
CA GLU A 125 -4.51 -3.20 6.87
C GLU A 125 -5.26 -1.90 7.16
N PHE A 126 -5.77 -1.23 6.12
CA PHE A 126 -6.64 -0.07 6.31
C PHE A 126 -8.00 -0.51 6.86
N ARG A 127 -8.35 0.01 8.04
CA ARG A 127 -9.71 -0.07 8.62
C ARG A 127 -10.32 1.31 8.67
N VAL A 128 -10.94 1.68 7.58
CA VAL A 128 -11.60 2.95 7.38
C VAL A 128 -13.03 2.72 6.89
N ASP A 129 -13.92 3.67 7.21
CA ASP A 129 -15.24 3.69 6.59
C ASP A 129 -15.05 4.01 5.10
N ASP A 130 -15.60 3.17 4.26
CA ASP A 130 -15.47 3.27 2.80
C ASP A 130 -16.09 4.55 2.23
N ARG A 131 -16.92 5.27 3.00
CA ARG A 131 -17.51 6.56 2.62
C ARG A 131 -16.60 7.76 2.85
N ILE A 132 -15.48 7.58 3.54
CA ILE A 132 -14.55 8.67 3.87
C ILE A 132 -13.54 8.84 2.75
N SER A 133 -13.29 10.09 2.36
CA SER A 133 -12.11 10.48 1.60
C SER A 133 -11.16 11.29 2.49
N PHE A 134 -9.88 11.22 2.14
CA PHE A 134 -8.83 11.84 2.94
C PHE A 134 -8.14 12.93 2.13
N THR A 135 -7.75 14.00 2.82
CA THR A 135 -6.84 15.02 2.29
C THR A 135 -5.43 14.79 2.83
N PRO A 136 -4.39 15.40 2.25
CA PRO A 136 -3.03 15.31 2.80
C PRO A 136 -2.92 15.67 4.28
N GLN A 137 -3.76 16.58 4.76
CA GLN A 137 -3.75 17.07 6.14
C GLN A 137 -4.37 16.09 7.14
N ASN A 138 -5.32 15.26 6.70
CA ASN A 138 -6.03 14.33 7.58
C ASN A 138 -5.77 12.85 7.29
N ALA A 139 -4.97 12.52 6.28
CA ALA A 139 -4.59 11.14 5.97
C ALA A 139 -3.50 10.64 6.94
N VAL A 140 -3.82 10.71 8.24
CA VAL A 140 -2.98 10.27 9.35
C VAL A 140 -3.60 9.03 9.97
N PHE A 141 -2.81 7.96 10.09
CA PHE A 141 -3.27 6.66 10.55
C PHE A 141 -2.43 6.18 11.73
N PHE A 142 -3.12 5.71 12.77
CA PHE A 142 -2.51 5.05 13.91
C PHE A 142 -2.32 3.58 13.61
N VAL A 143 -1.17 3.04 13.99
CA VAL A 143 -0.80 1.65 13.79
C VAL A 143 -1.15 0.86 15.05
N GLU A 144 -2.14 -0.02 14.96
CA GLU A 144 -2.60 -0.84 16.08
C GLU A 144 -2.30 -2.33 15.82
N PRO A 145 -1.60 -3.03 16.73
CA PRO A 145 -1.45 -4.49 16.64
C PRO A 145 -2.80 -5.19 16.80
N HIS A 146 -3.11 -6.16 15.93
CA HIS A 146 -4.39 -6.89 15.91
C HIS A 146 -4.21 -8.41 15.77
N GLY A 147 -3.35 -9.00 16.58
CA GLY A 147 -3.08 -10.43 16.54
C GLY A 147 -1.91 -10.79 15.65
N MET A 148 -1.90 -12.05 15.17
CA MET A 148 -0.82 -12.63 14.38
C MET A 148 -1.35 -13.11 13.03
N LEU A 149 -0.56 -12.93 12.01
CA LEU A 149 -0.80 -13.51 10.69
C LEU A 149 -0.41 -15.00 10.68
N SER A 150 -0.94 -15.76 9.72
CA SER A 150 -0.72 -17.20 9.60
C SER A 150 0.77 -17.61 9.52
N HIS A 151 1.63 -16.70 9.07
CA HIS A 151 3.08 -16.91 8.95
C HIS A 151 3.88 -16.35 10.16
N GLY A 152 3.20 -16.03 11.28
CA GLY A 152 3.85 -15.66 12.54
C GLY A 152 4.22 -14.19 12.69
N GLU A 153 3.90 -13.33 11.73
CA GLU A 153 4.09 -11.89 11.86
C GLU A 153 2.89 -11.20 12.50
N ARG A 154 3.11 -10.07 13.17
CA ARG A 154 2.02 -9.27 13.73
C ARG A 154 1.11 -8.75 12.63
N HIS A 155 -0.20 -8.93 12.80
CA HIS A 155 -1.21 -8.24 12.01
C HIS A 155 -1.30 -6.80 12.53
N LEU A 156 -1.13 -5.83 11.64
CA LEU A 156 -1.15 -4.41 11.95
C LEU A 156 -2.30 -3.74 11.22
N ILE A 157 -3.06 -2.92 11.96
CA ILE A 157 -4.19 -2.17 11.42
C ILE A 157 -3.82 -0.71 11.35
N LEU A 158 -4.15 -0.08 10.23
CA LEU A 158 -4.08 1.35 10.00
C LEU A 158 -5.46 1.96 10.29
N LYS A 159 -5.60 2.56 11.46
CA LYS A 159 -6.85 3.11 11.93
C LYS A 159 -6.85 4.63 11.85
N TRP A 160 -7.78 5.16 11.10
CA TRP A 160 -7.97 6.60 11.04
C TRP A 160 -8.74 7.09 12.26
N ARG A 161 -8.32 8.25 12.80
CA ARG A 161 -9.06 8.98 13.82
C ARG A 161 -9.40 10.36 13.27
N PRO A 162 -10.68 10.78 13.33
CA PRO A 162 -11.03 12.14 12.94
C PRO A 162 -10.24 13.14 13.80
N PRO A 163 -9.81 14.27 13.23
CA PRO A 163 -9.19 15.31 14.00
C PRO A 163 -10.17 15.71 15.12
N THR A 164 -9.68 15.72 16.35
CA THR A 164 -10.47 16.19 17.50
C THR A 164 -10.85 17.64 17.22
N SER A 165 -12.14 17.92 17.10
CA SER A 165 -12.62 19.32 17.04
C SER A 165 -12.05 20.07 18.25
N PRO A 166 -11.43 21.25 18.05
CA PRO A 166 -11.04 22.06 19.19
C PRO A 166 -12.29 22.30 20.04
N ASN A 167 -12.21 21.92 21.32
CA ASN A 167 -13.29 22.04 22.29
C ASN A 167 -14.03 23.34 22.11
N THR A 168 -15.30 23.28 21.74
CA THR A 168 -16.24 24.34 22.05
C THR A 168 -16.36 24.30 23.56
N SER A 169 -15.57 25.12 24.24
CA SER A 169 -15.74 25.39 25.66
C SER A 169 -17.16 25.94 25.83
N LEU A 170 -18.06 25.07 26.31
CA LEU A 170 -19.36 25.49 26.80
C LEU A 170 -19.08 26.48 27.94
N SER A 171 -19.13 27.76 27.62
CA SER A 171 -19.26 28.82 28.58
C SER A 171 -20.63 28.65 29.26
N SER A 172 -20.62 28.02 30.41
CA SER A 172 -21.78 28.03 31.34
C SER A 172 -21.86 29.41 31.95
N HIS A 173 -22.84 30.15 31.52
CA HIS A 173 -23.40 31.29 32.29
C HIS A 173 -24.60 30.81 33.09
#